data_d5f616574e7abf64a536831097e1d527
#
_entry.id   d5f616574e7abf64a536831097e1d527
#
_cell.length_a   1.000
_cell.length_b   1.000
_cell.length_c   1.000
_cell.angle_alpha   90.00
_cell.angle_beta   90.00
_cell.angle_gamma   90.00
#
_symmetry.space_group_name_H-M   'P 1'
#
loop_
_entity.id
_entity.type
_entity.pdbx_description
1 polymer ?
#
loop_
_entity_poly.entity_id
_entity_poly.type
_entity_poly.pdbx_seq_one_letter_code
_entity_poly.pdbx_strand_id
1 'polypeptide(L)'
;LPDPLTFKDGNPVKNAPEWTRRRVEIVEDFDREMYGRVPAVTPPVKWEVTATSTETVGGVPMITKQLVGHVDNRSYPLVTVDVQLTLATPANARGPVPVIMEFGFGPRPRPANAPPLPPPPPEGTWQEQIARKGWGYAVLVPTSVQADNGAGLTRGIIGLVNKGQPRKLHDWGALRAWAWGASRALDYFETDRAVDAKRVG
;
A
#
# COMPACT_ATOMS: atom_id res chain seq x y z
N LEU A 1 -21.71 -15.24 -10.73
CA LEU A 1 -20.88 -14.11 -11.14
C LEU A 1 -20.91 -14.01 -12.66
N PRO A 2 -20.91 -12.81 -13.25
CA PRO A 2 -20.79 -12.65 -14.70
C PRO A 2 -19.52 -13.34 -15.23
N ASP A 3 -19.59 -13.89 -16.43
CA ASP A 3 -18.43 -14.48 -17.08
C ASP A 3 -17.41 -13.38 -17.44
N PRO A 4 -16.16 -13.44 -16.93
CA PRO A 4 -15.13 -12.47 -17.26
C PRO A 4 -14.73 -12.50 -18.75
N LEU A 5 -14.96 -13.61 -19.45
CA LEU A 5 -14.65 -13.76 -20.87
C LEU A 5 -15.81 -13.38 -21.80
N THR A 6 -16.79 -12.64 -21.31
CA THR A 6 -17.90 -12.08 -22.09
C THR A 6 -17.94 -10.58 -21.91
N PHE A 7 -17.91 -9.82 -23.03
CA PHE A 7 -18.06 -8.37 -23.03
C PHE A 7 -19.44 -7.94 -22.50
N LYS A 8 -19.59 -6.69 -22.13
CA LYS A 8 -20.89 -6.10 -21.70
C LYS A 8 -21.98 -6.21 -22.76
N ASP A 9 -21.61 -6.22 -24.02
CA ASP A 9 -22.52 -6.39 -25.17
C ASP A 9 -22.92 -7.85 -25.45
N GLY A 10 -22.42 -8.80 -24.65
CA GLY A 10 -22.69 -10.23 -24.75
C GLY A 10 -21.76 -10.99 -25.71
N ASN A 11 -20.86 -10.34 -26.40
CA ASN A 11 -19.89 -11.01 -27.27
C ASN A 11 -18.80 -11.74 -26.47
N PRO A 12 -18.35 -12.93 -26.90
CA PRO A 12 -17.28 -13.65 -26.23
C PRO A 12 -15.91 -13.00 -26.50
N VAL A 13 -15.02 -13.05 -25.50
CA VAL A 13 -13.60 -12.69 -25.61
C VAL A 13 -12.85 -13.87 -26.25
N LYS A 14 -12.23 -13.66 -27.42
CA LYS A 14 -11.63 -14.73 -28.21
C LYS A 14 -10.10 -14.76 -28.20
N ASN A 15 -9.45 -13.67 -27.77
CA ASN A 15 -8.01 -13.50 -27.85
C ASN A 15 -7.47 -12.50 -26.81
N ALA A 16 -6.15 -12.42 -26.67
CA ALA A 16 -5.50 -11.55 -25.69
C ALA A 16 -5.76 -10.02 -25.91
N PRO A 17 -5.76 -9.46 -27.14
CA PRO A 17 -6.17 -8.09 -27.35
C PRO A 17 -7.61 -7.79 -26.92
N GLU A 18 -8.54 -8.69 -27.18
CA GLU A 18 -9.93 -8.57 -26.72
C GLU A 18 -10.02 -8.66 -25.19
N TRP A 19 -9.23 -9.55 -24.56
CA TRP A 19 -9.12 -9.59 -23.10
C TRP A 19 -8.65 -8.25 -22.53
N THR A 20 -7.68 -7.59 -23.16
CA THR A 20 -7.22 -6.27 -22.71
C THR A 20 -8.38 -5.24 -22.71
N ARG A 21 -9.22 -5.24 -23.74
CA ARG A 21 -10.42 -4.39 -23.80
C ARG A 21 -11.44 -4.79 -22.71
N ARG A 22 -11.71 -6.08 -22.56
CA ARG A 22 -12.65 -6.57 -21.54
C ARG A 22 -12.18 -6.24 -20.13
N ARG A 23 -10.89 -6.35 -19.87
CA ARG A 23 -10.29 -5.96 -18.58
C ARG A 23 -10.57 -4.48 -18.26
N VAL A 24 -10.53 -3.59 -19.24
CA VAL A 24 -10.87 -2.17 -19.05
C VAL A 24 -12.33 -2.01 -18.63
N GLU A 25 -13.28 -2.73 -19.25
CA GLU A 25 -14.69 -2.70 -18.82
C GLU A 25 -14.87 -3.17 -17.37
N ILE A 26 -14.16 -4.24 -16.98
CA ILE A 26 -14.22 -4.78 -15.61
C ILE A 26 -13.63 -3.78 -14.62
N VAL A 27 -12.47 -3.21 -14.92
CA VAL A 27 -11.82 -2.20 -14.05
C VAL A 27 -12.74 -0.98 -13.88
N GLU A 28 -13.37 -0.52 -14.96
CA GLU A 28 -14.30 0.60 -14.90
C GLU A 28 -15.53 0.33 -14.02
N ASP A 29 -16.04 -0.91 -14.01
CA ASP A 29 -17.13 -1.29 -13.13
C ASP A 29 -16.69 -1.27 -11.66
N PHE A 30 -15.50 -1.80 -11.34
CA PHE A 30 -14.95 -1.73 -9.99
C PHE A 30 -14.65 -0.29 -9.55
N ASP A 31 -14.14 0.54 -10.45
CA ASP A 31 -13.85 1.95 -10.15
C ASP A 31 -15.15 2.75 -9.93
N ARG A 32 -16.21 2.44 -10.65
CA ARG A 32 -17.50 3.13 -10.51
C ARG A 32 -18.29 2.65 -9.28
N GLU A 33 -18.36 1.33 -9.06
CA GLU A 33 -19.32 0.75 -8.11
C GLU A 33 -18.69 0.42 -6.74
N MET A 34 -17.39 0.20 -6.68
CA MET A 34 -16.77 -0.39 -5.49
C MET A 34 -15.68 0.49 -4.87
N TYR A 35 -14.63 0.83 -5.63
CA TYR A 35 -13.45 1.49 -5.08
C TYR A 35 -13.46 3.00 -5.22
N GLY A 36 -14.20 3.53 -6.18
CA GLY A 36 -14.14 4.93 -6.60
C GLY A 36 -12.88 5.25 -7.41
N ARG A 37 -12.86 6.43 -8.01
CA ARG A 37 -11.76 6.88 -8.88
C ARG A 37 -10.78 7.75 -8.11
N VAL A 38 -9.49 7.48 -8.29
CA VAL A 38 -8.44 8.40 -7.85
C VAL A 38 -8.58 9.69 -8.66
N PRO A 39 -8.55 10.87 -8.03
CA PRO A 39 -8.55 12.14 -8.76
C PRO A 39 -7.39 12.23 -9.75
N ALA A 40 -7.61 12.91 -10.88
CA ALA A 40 -6.59 13.09 -11.91
C ALA A 40 -5.35 13.84 -11.40
N VAL A 41 -5.53 14.68 -10.38
CA VAL A 41 -4.44 15.40 -9.70
C VAL A 41 -4.48 15.03 -8.23
N THR A 42 -3.38 14.46 -7.74
CA THR A 42 -3.15 14.18 -6.33
C THR A 42 -1.91 14.94 -5.85
N PRO A 43 -1.85 15.32 -4.56
CA PRO A 43 -0.70 16.05 -4.04
C PRO A 43 0.58 15.19 -4.10
N PRO A 44 1.75 15.80 -4.34
CA PRO A 44 3.03 15.12 -4.29
C PRO A 44 3.38 14.69 -2.85
N VAL A 45 4.22 13.66 -2.74
CA VAL A 45 4.72 13.15 -1.46
C VAL A 45 6.23 13.31 -1.42
N LYS A 46 6.74 13.90 -0.34
CA LYS A 46 8.17 13.99 -0.06
C LYS A 46 8.51 12.98 1.03
N TRP A 47 9.39 12.03 0.71
CA TRP A 47 9.83 11.03 1.64
C TRP A 47 11.02 11.49 2.48
N GLU A 48 10.98 11.16 3.77
CA GLU A 48 12.06 11.36 4.74
C GLU A 48 12.36 10.04 5.44
N VAL A 49 13.65 9.68 5.56
CA VAL A 49 14.11 8.59 6.42
C VAL A 49 14.31 9.16 7.81
N THR A 50 13.41 8.84 8.73
CA THR A 50 13.42 9.39 10.10
C THR A 50 14.29 8.61 11.05
N ALA A 51 14.52 7.31 10.78
CA ALA A 51 15.43 6.46 11.53
C ALA A 51 15.99 5.34 10.66
N THR A 52 17.18 4.88 11.02
CA THR A 52 17.78 3.67 10.45
C THR A 52 18.35 2.84 11.59
N SER A 53 18.07 1.54 11.59
CA SER A 53 18.59 0.59 12.55
C SER A 53 19.10 -0.66 11.84
N THR A 54 19.90 -1.46 12.57
CA THR A 54 20.28 -2.80 12.15
C THR A 54 19.72 -3.79 13.15
N GLU A 55 19.02 -4.79 12.67
CA GLU A 55 18.42 -5.84 13.47
C GLU A 55 18.60 -7.21 12.80
N THR A 56 18.46 -8.28 13.55
CA THR A 56 18.54 -9.63 13.00
C THR A 56 17.13 -10.19 12.86
N VAL A 57 16.75 -10.56 11.64
CA VAL A 57 15.45 -11.13 11.30
C VAL A 57 15.66 -12.50 10.69
N GLY A 58 15.17 -13.56 11.34
CA GLY A 58 15.36 -14.94 10.88
C GLY A 58 16.82 -15.39 10.75
N GLY A 59 17.73 -14.80 11.54
CA GLY A 59 19.17 -15.05 11.46
C GLY A 59 19.91 -14.19 10.42
N VAL A 60 19.20 -13.30 9.71
CA VAL A 60 19.79 -12.43 8.68
C VAL A 60 19.91 -11.00 9.22
N PRO A 61 21.09 -10.37 9.17
CA PRO A 61 21.24 -8.94 9.48
C PRO A 61 20.49 -8.10 8.45
N MET A 62 19.58 -7.24 8.93
CA MET A 62 18.75 -6.35 8.10
C MET A 62 19.02 -4.89 8.47
N ILE A 63 19.10 -4.02 7.47
CA ILE A 63 19.03 -2.57 7.64
C ILE A 63 17.57 -2.16 7.51
N THR A 64 17.01 -1.63 8.58
CA THR A 64 15.61 -1.18 8.66
C THR A 64 15.56 0.34 8.66
N LYS A 65 14.84 0.91 7.70
CA LYS A 65 14.54 2.33 7.60
C LYS A 65 13.11 2.58 8.04
N GLN A 66 12.90 3.57 8.92
CA GLN A 66 11.59 4.15 9.18
C GLN A 66 11.44 5.37 8.29
N LEU A 67 10.34 5.44 7.56
CA LEU A 67 10.10 6.51 6.60
C LEU A 67 8.76 7.19 6.86
N VAL A 68 8.75 8.50 6.63
CA VAL A 68 7.54 9.31 6.61
C VAL A 68 7.42 9.98 5.25
N GLY A 69 6.29 9.74 4.58
CA GLY A 69 5.94 10.40 3.33
C GLY A 69 5.04 11.61 3.62
N HIS A 70 5.62 12.81 3.63
CA HIS A 70 4.90 14.06 3.84
C HIS A 70 4.11 14.42 2.59
N VAL A 71 2.79 14.37 2.68
CA VAL A 71 1.89 14.77 1.58
C VAL A 71 1.76 16.29 1.55
N ASP A 72 1.96 16.90 0.39
CA ASP A 72 1.78 18.35 0.24
C ASP A 72 0.34 18.78 0.53
N ASN A 73 0.15 19.50 1.62
CA ASN A 73 -1.15 19.96 2.08
C ASN A 73 -1.41 21.45 1.85
N ARG A 74 -0.58 22.15 1.05
CA ARG A 74 -0.74 23.60 0.79
C ARG A 74 -2.11 23.97 0.22
N SER A 75 -2.77 23.05 -0.49
CA SER A 75 -4.11 23.27 -1.02
C SER A 75 -5.21 23.26 0.04
N TYR A 76 -4.97 22.60 1.19
CA TYR A 76 -5.87 22.52 2.34
C TYR A 76 -5.10 22.24 3.65
N PRO A 77 -4.47 23.26 4.28
CA PRO A 77 -3.58 23.08 5.43
C PRO A 77 -4.24 22.54 6.70
N LEU A 78 -5.58 22.46 6.74
CA LEU A 78 -6.33 21.92 7.89
C LEU A 78 -6.22 20.39 8.00
N VAL A 79 -5.70 19.71 6.97
CA VAL A 79 -5.48 18.26 6.97
C VAL A 79 -4.01 17.98 6.67
N THR A 80 -3.36 17.25 7.56
CA THR A 80 -2.00 16.71 7.37
C THR A 80 -2.09 15.21 7.14
N VAL A 81 -1.30 14.70 6.21
CA VAL A 81 -1.17 13.27 5.92
C VAL A 81 0.31 12.92 5.86
N ASP A 82 0.73 12.09 6.80
CA ASP A 82 2.10 11.59 6.93
C ASP A 82 2.09 10.07 6.77
N VAL A 83 2.41 9.61 5.57
CA VAL A 83 2.39 8.19 5.21
C VAL A 83 3.53 7.46 5.91
N GLN A 84 3.22 6.45 6.72
CA GLN A 84 4.21 5.68 7.48
C GLN A 84 4.59 4.41 6.72
N LEU A 85 5.89 4.23 6.50
CA LEU A 85 6.47 3.10 5.80
C LEU A 85 7.71 2.61 6.54
N THR A 86 7.80 1.30 6.76
CA THR A 86 9.03 0.63 7.18
C THR A 86 9.59 -0.13 5.99
N LEU A 87 10.89 -0.01 5.73
CA LEU A 87 11.59 -0.78 4.70
C LEU A 87 12.80 -1.47 5.32
N ALA A 88 12.89 -2.77 5.18
CA ALA A 88 14.04 -3.57 5.64
C ALA A 88 14.69 -4.29 4.46
N THR A 89 16.02 -4.20 4.36
CA THR A 89 16.82 -4.86 3.32
C THR A 89 18.02 -5.58 3.94
N PRO A 90 18.48 -6.73 3.40
CA PRO A 90 19.64 -7.42 3.94
C PRO A 90 20.90 -6.55 3.96
N ALA A 91 21.56 -6.45 5.12
CA ALA A 91 22.75 -5.61 5.31
C ALA A 91 23.95 -6.07 4.45
N ASN A 92 23.99 -7.34 4.08
CA ASN A 92 25.07 -7.96 3.29
C ASN A 92 24.70 -8.15 1.81
N ALA A 93 23.63 -7.52 1.33
CA ALA A 93 23.23 -7.59 -0.07
C ALA A 93 24.31 -6.99 -0.99
N ARG A 94 24.62 -7.68 -2.09
CA ARG A 94 25.62 -7.22 -3.08
C ARG A 94 25.04 -6.25 -4.13
N GLY A 95 23.77 -5.91 -4.03
CA GLY A 95 23.06 -5.03 -4.96
C GLY A 95 21.58 -4.90 -4.57
N PRO A 96 20.78 -4.24 -5.41
CA PRO A 96 19.34 -4.07 -5.16
C PRO A 96 18.62 -5.42 -5.01
N VAL A 97 17.73 -5.52 -4.03
CA VAL A 97 16.99 -6.76 -3.73
C VAL A 97 15.51 -6.62 -4.06
N PRO A 98 14.81 -7.75 -4.39
CA PRO A 98 13.36 -7.78 -4.45
C PRO A 98 12.76 -7.42 -3.09
N VAL A 99 11.57 -6.81 -3.08
CA VAL A 99 10.86 -6.43 -1.85
C VAL A 99 9.43 -6.96 -1.91
N ILE A 100 8.98 -7.53 -0.79
CA ILE A 100 7.55 -7.80 -0.57
C ILE A 100 6.99 -6.73 0.35
N MET A 101 5.91 -6.05 -0.07
CA MET A 101 5.25 -5.01 0.71
C MET A 101 3.90 -5.49 1.24
N GLU A 102 3.67 -5.27 2.52
CA GLU A 102 2.42 -5.59 3.22
C GLU A 102 1.74 -4.31 3.70
N PHE A 103 0.41 -4.32 3.77
CA PHE A 103 -0.37 -3.36 4.54
C PHE A 103 -0.39 -3.77 6.02
N GLY A 104 0.42 -3.12 6.85
CA GLY A 104 0.52 -3.37 8.29
C GLY A 104 -0.48 -2.53 9.07
N PHE A 105 -1.52 -3.16 9.58
CA PHE A 105 -2.36 -2.55 10.60
C PHE A 105 -1.67 -2.74 11.95
N GLY A 106 -1.35 -1.64 12.66
CA GLY A 106 -0.70 -1.70 13.97
C GLY A 106 -1.41 -2.65 14.96
N PRO A 107 -0.78 -2.99 16.09
CA PRO A 107 -1.36 -3.93 17.05
C PRO A 107 -2.73 -3.43 17.50
N ARG A 108 -3.75 -4.27 17.31
CA ARG A 108 -5.09 -3.99 17.82
C ARG A 108 -5.12 -4.25 19.33
N PRO A 109 -5.73 -3.37 20.14
CA PRO A 109 -5.94 -3.66 21.55
C PRO A 109 -6.65 -5.00 21.71
N ARG A 110 -6.07 -5.90 22.48
CA ARG A 110 -6.70 -7.20 22.79
C ARG A 110 -7.50 -7.07 24.07
N PRO A 111 -8.71 -7.65 24.13
CA PRO A 111 -9.42 -7.80 25.39
C PRO A 111 -8.56 -8.55 26.42
N ALA A 112 -8.66 -8.18 27.69
CA ALA A 112 -7.88 -8.80 28.75
C ALA A 112 -8.13 -10.32 28.88
N ASN A 113 -9.30 -10.78 28.45
CA ASN A 113 -9.72 -12.19 28.46
C ASN A 113 -9.55 -12.87 27.08
N ALA A 114 -8.88 -12.25 26.12
CA ALA A 114 -8.64 -12.88 24.83
C ALA A 114 -7.74 -14.12 24.97
N PRO A 115 -8.03 -15.22 24.24
CA PRO A 115 -7.20 -16.43 24.29
C PRO A 115 -5.76 -16.10 23.88
N PRO A 116 -4.74 -16.84 24.36
CA PRO A 116 -3.36 -16.67 23.96
C PRO A 116 -3.22 -16.62 22.43
N LEU A 117 -2.24 -15.85 21.94
CA LEU A 117 -1.91 -15.91 20.52
C LEU A 117 -1.41 -17.32 20.19
N PRO A 118 -1.74 -17.84 19.00
CA PRO A 118 -1.15 -19.08 18.55
C PRO A 118 0.38 -18.94 18.52
N PRO A 119 1.14 -20.02 18.77
CA PRO A 119 2.59 -19.98 18.63
C PRO A 119 2.96 -19.55 17.20
N PRO A 120 4.12 -18.90 17.04
CA PRO A 120 4.59 -18.55 15.69
C PRO A 120 4.72 -19.81 14.83
N PRO A 121 4.51 -19.71 13.52
CA PRO A 121 4.66 -20.85 12.62
C PRO A 121 6.08 -21.45 12.73
N PRO A 122 6.25 -22.77 12.59
CA PRO A 122 7.57 -23.42 12.65
C PRO A 122 8.58 -22.84 11.65
N GLU A 123 8.11 -22.41 10.49
CA GLU A 123 8.92 -21.78 9.44
C GLU A 123 9.32 -20.32 9.76
N GLY A 124 8.82 -19.78 10.86
CA GLY A 124 9.00 -18.39 11.24
C GLY A 124 7.97 -17.44 10.61
N THR A 125 8.06 -16.17 10.95
CA THR A 125 7.23 -15.11 10.39
C THR A 125 7.49 -14.94 8.89
N TRP A 126 6.57 -14.29 8.18
CA TRP A 126 6.76 -14.03 6.74
C TRP A 126 7.99 -13.14 6.49
N GLN A 127 8.29 -12.17 7.38
CA GLN A 127 9.50 -11.35 7.31
C GLN A 127 10.77 -12.20 7.41
N GLU A 128 10.81 -13.15 8.34
CA GLU A 128 11.94 -14.06 8.48
C GLU A 128 12.13 -14.95 7.25
N GLN A 129 11.03 -15.43 6.66
CA GLN A 129 11.07 -16.23 5.44
C GLN A 129 11.61 -15.41 4.26
N ILE A 130 11.19 -14.14 4.11
CA ILE A 130 11.67 -13.22 3.09
C ILE A 130 13.16 -12.89 3.30
N ALA A 131 13.57 -12.58 4.54
CA ALA A 131 14.96 -12.29 4.87
C ALA A 131 15.89 -13.47 4.55
N ARG A 132 15.50 -14.71 4.87
CA ARG A 132 16.27 -15.93 4.54
C ARG A 132 16.43 -16.15 3.03
N LYS A 133 15.54 -15.60 2.20
CA LYS A 133 15.68 -15.61 0.72
C LYS A 133 16.62 -14.52 0.20
N GLY A 134 17.17 -13.68 1.09
CA GLY A 134 17.98 -12.52 0.71
C GLY A 134 17.17 -11.38 0.09
N TRP A 135 15.85 -11.32 0.34
CA TRP A 135 14.95 -10.27 -0.11
C TRP A 135 14.69 -9.26 0.99
N GLY A 136 14.24 -8.09 0.60
CA GLY A 136 13.72 -7.08 1.51
C GLY A 136 12.23 -7.24 1.75
N TYR A 137 11.74 -6.59 2.79
CA TYR A 137 10.32 -6.43 3.04
C TYR A 137 9.98 -4.99 3.40
N ALA A 138 8.75 -4.61 3.15
CA ALA A 138 8.22 -3.31 3.55
C ALA A 138 6.86 -3.45 4.22
N VAL A 139 6.57 -2.54 5.15
CA VAL A 139 5.27 -2.48 5.84
C VAL A 139 4.75 -1.05 5.73
N LEU A 140 3.69 -0.87 4.97
CA LEU A 140 2.96 0.39 4.87
C LEU A 140 1.81 0.40 5.86
N VAL A 141 1.68 1.46 6.67
CA VAL A 141 0.55 1.64 7.59
C VAL A 141 -0.63 2.30 6.84
N PRO A 142 -1.65 1.57 6.41
CA PRO A 142 -2.70 2.12 5.55
C PRO A 142 -3.52 3.20 6.26
N THR A 143 -3.68 3.11 7.58
CA THR A 143 -4.42 4.10 8.38
C THR A 143 -3.70 5.44 8.50
N SER A 144 -2.40 5.50 8.19
CA SER A 144 -1.65 6.76 8.08
C SER A 144 -2.00 7.54 6.80
N VAL A 145 -2.50 6.85 5.79
CA VAL A 145 -3.01 7.44 4.54
C VAL A 145 -4.47 7.84 4.69
N GLN A 146 -5.29 6.90 5.17
CA GLN A 146 -6.74 7.08 5.34
C GLN A 146 -7.25 6.17 6.46
N ALA A 147 -8.02 6.72 7.38
CA ALA A 147 -8.63 5.93 8.46
C ALA A 147 -9.57 4.84 7.92
N ASP A 148 -9.60 3.70 8.62
CA ASP A 148 -10.45 2.54 8.31
C ASP A 148 -11.85 2.72 8.91
N ASN A 149 -12.54 3.78 8.51
CA ASN A 149 -13.93 4.02 8.90
C ASN A 149 -14.61 5.02 7.96
N GLY A 150 -15.96 4.94 7.87
CA GLY A 150 -16.75 5.83 7.01
C GLY A 150 -16.87 7.27 7.53
N ALA A 151 -16.69 7.49 8.84
CA ALA A 151 -16.78 8.84 9.43
C ALA A 151 -15.59 9.73 9.08
N GLY A 152 -14.46 9.14 8.70
CA GLY A 152 -13.19 9.85 8.45
C GLY A 152 -12.99 10.32 7.01
N LEU A 153 -13.96 10.21 6.12
CA LEU A 153 -13.76 10.55 4.68
C LEU A 153 -13.64 12.05 4.40
N THR A 154 -13.72 12.90 5.39
CA THR A 154 -13.39 14.34 5.35
C THR A 154 -11.99 14.65 5.89
N ARG A 155 -11.24 13.61 6.26
CA ARG A 155 -9.86 13.66 6.75
C ARG A 155 -8.99 12.66 5.96
N GLY A 156 -7.71 12.55 6.33
CA GLY A 156 -6.76 11.74 5.57
C GLY A 156 -6.58 12.27 4.16
N ILE A 157 -6.08 11.44 3.26
CA ILE A 157 -5.81 11.87 1.87
C ILE A 157 -7.09 12.24 1.12
N ILE A 158 -8.21 11.55 1.41
CA ILE A 158 -9.51 11.88 0.79
C ILE A 158 -9.95 13.27 1.23
N GLY A 159 -9.90 13.56 2.54
CA GLY A 159 -10.26 14.86 3.08
C GLY A 159 -9.33 15.99 2.64
N LEU A 160 -8.04 15.73 2.49
CA LEU A 160 -7.08 16.69 1.95
C LEU A 160 -7.45 17.10 0.53
N VAL A 161 -7.67 16.12 -0.35
CA VAL A 161 -8.00 16.36 -1.76
C VAL A 161 -9.37 17.02 -1.94
N ASN A 162 -10.35 16.59 -1.14
CA ASN A 162 -11.72 17.14 -1.18
C ASN A 162 -11.89 18.41 -0.33
N LYS A 163 -10.80 18.95 0.24
CA LYS A 163 -10.81 20.15 1.08
C LYS A 163 -11.83 20.05 2.22
N GLY A 164 -11.85 18.92 2.92
CA GLY A 164 -12.76 18.63 4.04
C GLY A 164 -14.22 18.39 3.63
N GLN A 165 -14.55 18.43 2.35
CA GLN A 165 -15.90 18.15 1.88
C GLN A 165 -16.17 16.64 1.81
N PRO A 166 -17.43 16.19 2.00
CA PRO A 166 -17.82 14.82 1.78
C PRO A 166 -17.50 14.38 0.35
N ARG A 167 -17.12 13.11 0.20
CA ARG A 167 -16.88 12.52 -1.12
C ARG A 167 -18.19 12.40 -1.93
N LYS A 168 -18.07 12.51 -3.24
CA LYS A 168 -19.15 12.19 -4.18
C LYS A 168 -19.25 10.67 -4.38
N LEU A 169 -20.34 10.24 -5.04
CA LEU A 169 -20.65 8.81 -5.23
C LEU A 169 -19.50 8.00 -5.86
N HIS A 170 -18.82 8.57 -6.85
CA HIS A 170 -17.73 7.89 -7.57
C HIS A 170 -16.32 8.33 -7.17
N ASP A 171 -16.18 9.13 -6.11
CA ASP A 171 -14.89 9.47 -5.57
C ASP A 171 -14.30 8.25 -4.85
N TRP A 172 -12.99 8.18 -4.77
CA TRP A 172 -12.26 7.10 -4.13
C TRP A 172 -12.67 6.86 -2.67
N GLY A 173 -12.71 5.58 -2.28
CA GLY A 173 -12.90 5.14 -0.89
C GLY A 173 -11.57 4.81 -0.21
N ALA A 174 -11.64 4.35 1.05
CA ALA A 174 -10.46 4.05 1.85
C ALA A 174 -9.52 3.03 1.20
N LEU A 175 -10.04 1.94 0.63
CA LEU A 175 -9.22 0.91 -0.04
C LEU A 175 -8.44 1.49 -1.23
N ARG A 176 -9.07 2.36 -2.01
CA ARG A 176 -8.40 3.02 -3.14
C ARG A 176 -7.36 4.04 -2.68
N ALA A 177 -7.62 4.73 -1.57
CA ALA A 177 -6.68 5.64 -0.93
C ALA A 177 -5.45 4.88 -0.39
N TRP A 178 -5.63 3.69 0.19
CA TRP A 178 -4.50 2.85 0.61
C TRP A 178 -3.66 2.36 -0.57
N ALA A 179 -4.30 1.96 -1.67
CA ALA A 179 -3.60 1.60 -2.90
C ALA A 179 -2.82 2.80 -3.49
N TRP A 180 -3.37 4.03 -3.38
CA TRP A 180 -2.62 5.24 -3.72
C TRP A 180 -1.39 5.41 -2.82
N GLY A 181 -1.52 5.22 -1.51
CA GLY A 181 -0.39 5.27 -0.58
C GLY A 181 0.70 4.25 -0.93
N ALA A 182 0.31 3.02 -1.30
CA ALA A 182 1.23 2.00 -1.78
C ALA A 182 1.95 2.43 -3.08
N SER A 183 1.22 3.05 -4.02
CA SER A 183 1.86 3.60 -5.23
C SER A 183 2.90 4.67 -4.91
N ARG A 184 2.67 5.51 -3.88
CA ARG A 184 3.68 6.49 -3.43
C ARG A 184 4.90 5.82 -2.80
N ALA A 185 4.73 4.70 -2.09
CA ALA A 185 5.85 3.90 -1.60
C ALA A 185 6.66 3.29 -2.76
N LEU A 186 6.01 2.82 -3.84
CA LEU A 186 6.68 2.35 -5.05
C LEU A 186 7.53 3.46 -5.69
N ASP A 187 7.04 4.70 -5.75
CA ASP A 187 7.82 5.84 -6.25
C ASP A 187 9.10 6.07 -5.41
N TYR A 188 9.02 5.90 -4.08
CA TYR A 188 10.19 5.95 -3.22
C TYR A 188 11.16 4.81 -3.54
N PHE A 189 10.68 3.59 -3.73
CA PHE A 189 11.53 2.44 -4.03
C PHE A 189 12.34 2.61 -5.32
N GLU A 190 11.83 3.35 -6.30
CA GLU A 190 12.59 3.70 -7.51
C GLU A 190 13.82 4.56 -7.22
N THR A 191 13.83 5.27 -6.08
CA THR A 191 14.95 6.13 -5.66
C THR A 191 15.91 5.44 -4.68
N ASP A 192 15.48 4.35 -4.02
CA ASP A 192 16.28 3.64 -3.03
C ASP A 192 17.20 2.60 -3.68
N ARG A 193 18.50 2.83 -3.62
CA ARG A 193 19.52 1.96 -4.25
C ARG A 193 19.58 0.53 -3.70
N ALA A 194 18.98 0.26 -2.54
CA ALA A 194 18.93 -1.08 -1.96
C ALA A 194 17.75 -1.91 -2.51
N VAL A 195 16.80 -1.28 -3.23
CA VAL A 195 15.57 -1.92 -3.72
C VAL A 195 15.65 -2.12 -5.24
N ASP A 196 15.31 -3.32 -5.70
CA ASP A 196 15.00 -3.57 -7.11
C ASP A 196 13.52 -3.23 -7.34
N ALA A 197 13.26 -1.99 -7.74
CA ALA A 197 11.90 -1.47 -7.93
C ALA A 197 11.09 -2.21 -9.02
N LYS A 198 11.74 -3.02 -9.86
CA LYS A 198 11.07 -3.85 -10.86
C LYS A 198 10.60 -5.19 -10.30
N ARG A 199 11.03 -5.54 -9.08
CA ARG A 199 10.70 -6.78 -8.39
C ARG A 199 10.11 -6.48 -7.00
N VAL A 200 9.01 -5.75 -7.00
CA VAL A 200 8.20 -5.46 -5.80
C VAL A 200 6.86 -6.18 -5.92
N GLY A 201 6.50 -6.94 -4.90
CA GLY A 201 5.24 -7.67 -4.80
C GLY A 201 4.49 -7.35 -3.52
#